data_590a11eefeb0b570b3507c35c8182c78
#
_entry.id   590a11eefeb0b570b3507c35c8182c78
#
_cell.length_a   1.000
_cell.length_b   1.000
_cell.length_c   1.000
_cell.angle_alpha   90.00
_cell.angle_beta   90.00
_cell.angle_gamma   90.00
#
_symmetry.space_group_name_H-M   'P 1'
#
loop_
_entity.id
_entity.type
_entity.pdbx_description
1 polymer ?
#
loop_
_entity_poly.entity_id
_entity_poly.type
_entity_poly.pdbx_seq_one_letter_code
_entity_poly.pdbx_strand_id
1 'polypeptide(L)'
;MYTIGQVSEMFDLPISTLRYYDKEGFFPHLVRKGNIRYFSNHEIEALHLIECLKKSGLGIKEINQFFSWVSEGSASFEKRKELFEARKEAVEAEIKSLQETLSLLEFKCWYYSKSMEDGTEEYIQAMLPDKLPSDIQKLYDASHK
;
A
#
# COMPACT_ATOMS: atom_id res chain seq x y z
N MET A 1 -3.71 7.31 -26.90
CA MET A 1 -4.35 8.16 -25.89
C MET A 1 -5.61 7.54 -25.33
N TYR A 2 -5.94 7.86 -24.08
CA TYR A 2 -7.08 7.27 -23.38
C TYR A 2 -8.04 8.35 -22.92
N THR A 3 -9.35 8.06 -22.96
CA THR A 3 -10.36 8.93 -22.38
C THR A 3 -10.37 8.77 -20.85
N ILE A 4 -10.98 9.73 -20.15
CA ILE A 4 -11.11 9.65 -18.68
C ILE A 4 -11.90 8.40 -18.24
N GLY A 5 -12.89 7.98 -19.03
CA GLY A 5 -13.63 6.74 -18.74
C GLY A 5 -12.77 5.49 -18.84
N GLN A 6 -11.91 5.43 -19.85
CA GLN A 6 -10.96 4.32 -20.01
C GLN A 6 -9.96 4.27 -18.86
N VAL A 7 -9.42 5.41 -18.46
CA VAL A 7 -8.47 5.51 -17.36
C VAL A 7 -9.15 5.14 -16.04
N SER A 8 -10.38 5.56 -15.82
CA SER A 8 -11.19 5.17 -14.66
C SER A 8 -11.28 3.65 -14.52
N GLU A 9 -11.53 2.95 -15.62
CA GLU A 9 -11.57 1.48 -15.64
C GLU A 9 -10.20 0.85 -15.39
N MET A 10 -9.17 1.38 -16.05
CA MET A 10 -7.79 0.85 -15.92
C MET A 10 -7.28 0.88 -14.47
N PHE A 11 -7.62 1.91 -13.72
CA PHE A 11 -7.12 2.13 -12.36
C PHE A 11 -8.15 1.81 -11.27
N ASP A 12 -9.36 1.44 -11.66
CA ASP A 12 -10.47 1.25 -10.73
C ASP A 12 -10.67 2.48 -9.83
N LEU A 13 -10.69 3.64 -10.46
CA LEU A 13 -10.89 4.94 -9.80
C LEU A 13 -12.15 5.62 -10.33
N PRO A 14 -12.92 6.28 -9.46
CA PRO A 14 -14.03 7.10 -9.93
C PRO A 14 -13.54 8.22 -10.86
N ILE A 15 -14.33 8.56 -11.86
CA ILE A 15 -14.04 9.68 -12.77
C ILE A 15 -13.88 10.98 -11.97
N SER A 16 -14.66 11.16 -10.91
CA SER A 16 -14.55 12.32 -10.02
C SER A 16 -13.17 12.45 -9.37
N THR A 17 -12.53 11.33 -9.05
CA THR A 17 -11.17 11.32 -8.50
C THR A 17 -10.16 11.81 -9.54
N LEU A 18 -10.29 11.36 -10.78
CA LEU A 18 -9.40 11.80 -11.87
C LEU A 18 -9.58 13.27 -12.18
N ARG A 19 -10.81 13.78 -12.15
CA ARG A 19 -11.08 15.23 -12.29
C ARG A 19 -10.46 16.02 -11.15
N TYR A 20 -10.52 15.50 -9.95
CA TYR A 20 -9.92 16.12 -8.78
C TYR A 20 -8.38 16.19 -8.93
N TYR A 21 -7.74 15.14 -9.39
CA TYR A 21 -6.30 15.13 -9.64
C TYR A 21 -5.90 16.12 -10.72
N ASP A 22 -6.68 16.24 -11.77
CA ASP A 22 -6.48 17.25 -12.83
C ASP A 22 -6.57 18.65 -12.25
N LYS A 23 -7.57 18.91 -11.42
CA LYS A 23 -7.76 20.18 -10.74
C LYS A 23 -6.60 20.51 -9.79
N GLU A 24 -6.04 19.50 -9.14
CA GLU A 24 -4.85 19.65 -8.27
C GLU A 24 -3.58 19.93 -9.05
N GLY A 25 -3.60 19.81 -10.37
CA GLY A 25 -2.44 20.11 -11.22
C GLY A 25 -1.51 18.93 -11.45
N PHE A 26 -1.95 17.70 -11.19
CA PHE A 26 -1.12 16.49 -11.37
C PHE A 26 -0.89 16.14 -12.84
N PHE A 27 -1.68 16.70 -13.76
CA PHE A 27 -1.57 16.44 -15.19
C PHE A 27 -1.39 17.75 -15.96
N PRO A 28 -0.23 18.44 -15.80
CA PRO A 28 -0.07 19.79 -16.37
C PRO A 28 -0.08 19.80 -17.90
N HIS A 29 0.20 18.68 -18.54
CA HIS A 29 0.25 18.56 -20.01
C HIS A 29 -0.94 17.78 -20.58
N LEU A 30 -1.99 17.62 -19.80
CA LEU A 30 -3.20 16.90 -20.23
C LEU A 30 -3.81 17.56 -21.47
N VAL A 31 -4.04 16.76 -22.52
CA VAL A 31 -4.66 17.25 -23.75
C VAL A 31 -6.17 17.36 -23.55
N ARG A 32 -6.72 18.50 -23.97
CA ARG A 32 -8.17 18.74 -23.95
C ARG A 32 -8.64 19.08 -25.36
N LYS A 33 -9.67 18.40 -25.82
CA LYS A 33 -10.33 18.70 -27.10
C LYS A 33 -11.81 18.93 -26.81
N GLY A 34 -12.24 20.18 -26.89
CA GLY A 34 -13.53 20.56 -26.36
C GLY A 34 -13.55 20.35 -24.83
N ASN A 35 -14.54 19.65 -24.33
CA ASN A 35 -14.66 19.32 -22.91
C ASN A 35 -14.12 17.92 -22.58
N ILE A 36 -13.42 17.27 -23.53
CA ILE A 36 -12.96 15.89 -23.37
C ILE A 36 -11.47 15.89 -23.03
N ARG A 37 -11.13 15.17 -21.96
CA ARG A 37 -9.76 14.96 -21.51
C ARG A 37 -9.18 13.72 -22.14
N TYR A 38 -7.94 13.82 -22.64
CA TYR A 38 -7.21 12.69 -23.24
C TYR A 38 -5.90 12.48 -22.48
N PHE A 39 -5.70 11.28 -21.97
CA PHE A 39 -4.54 10.88 -21.17
C PHE A 39 -3.53 10.15 -22.06
N SER A 40 -2.29 10.61 -22.07
CA SER A 40 -1.18 9.93 -22.72
C SER A 40 -0.51 8.95 -21.76
N ASN A 41 0.48 8.20 -22.28
CA ASN A 41 1.29 7.33 -21.42
C ASN A 41 2.00 8.11 -20.31
N HIS A 42 2.32 9.37 -20.54
CA HIS A 42 2.94 10.23 -19.52
C HIS A 42 2.00 10.42 -18.31
N GLU A 43 0.72 10.69 -18.54
CA GLU A 43 -0.28 10.83 -17.49
C GLU A 43 -0.58 9.49 -16.82
N ILE A 44 -0.51 8.38 -17.57
CA ILE A 44 -0.68 7.05 -17.00
C ILE A 44 0.45 6.74 -16.01
N GLU A 45 1.70 7.04 -16.37
CA GLU A 45 2.84 6.87 -15.46
C GLU A 45 2.70 7.78 -14.22
N ALA A 46 2.30 9.02 -14.41
CA ALA A 46 2.04 9.94 -13.30
C ALA A 46 0.96 9.36 -12.35
N LEU A 47 -0.07 8.76 -12.91
CA LEU A 47 -1.16 8.19 -12.12
C LEU A 47 -0.71 6.95 -11.34
N HIS A 48 0.12 6.09 -11.95
CA HIS A 48 0.74 4.97 -11.22
C HIS A 48 1.52 5.48 -10.00
N LEU A 49 2.28 6.53 -10.17
CA LEU A 49 3.07 7.14 -9.09
C LEU A 49 2.16 7.73 -8.00
N ILE A 50 1.13 8.48 -8.40
CA ILE A 50 0.17 9.06 -7.46
C ILE A 50 -0.46 7.96 -6.59
N GLU A 51 -0.93 6.89 -7.20
CA GLU A 51 -1.55 5.79 -6.48
C GLU A 51 -0.55 5.06 -5.58
N CYS A 52 0.69 4.89 -6.03
CA CYS A 52 1.77 4.33 -5.22
C CYS A 52 2.03 5.19 -3.97
N LEU A 53 2.18 6.49 -4.12
CA LEU A 53 2.42 7.41 -3.01
C LEU A 53 1.26 7.43 -2.02
N LYS A 54 0.02 7.41 -2.51
CA LYS A 54 -1.18 7.32 -1.66
C LYS A 54 -1.18 6.03 -0.84
N LYS A 55 -0.91 4.89 -1.48
CA LYS A 55 -0.85 3.60 -0.79
C LYS A 55 0.26 3.55 0.25
N SER A 56 1.35 4.27 0.02
CA SER A 56 2.45 4.37 0.99
C SER A 56 2.15 5.33 2.15
N GLY A 57 0.99 5.99 2.14
CA GLY A 57 0.53 6.82 3.24
C GLY A 57 0.62 8.32 3.04
N LEU A 58 1.00 8.80 1.84
CA LEU A 58 1.06 10.23 1.57
C LEU A 58 -0.33 10.80 1.27
N GLY A 59 -0.59 12.00 1.81
CA GLY A 59 -1.77 12.78 1.46
C GLY A 59 -1.55 13.61 0.20
N ILE A 60 -2.64 14.20 -0.30
CA ILE A 60 -2.63 15.03 -1.52
C ILE A 60 -1.63 16.18 -1.42
N LYS A 61 -1.55 16.81 -0.26
CA LYS A 61 -0.64 17.94 -0.02
C LYS A 61 0.82 17.58 -0.24
N GLU A 62 1.21 16.41 0.25
CA GLU A 62 2.57 15.90 0.11
C GLU A 62 2.86 15.44 -1.33
N ILE A 63 1.87 14.89 -2.02
CA ILE A 63 1.96 14.54 -3.44
C ILE A 63 2.13 15.80 -4.28
N ASN A 64 1.40 16.87 -3.98
CA ASN A 64 1.57 18.18 -4.61
C ASN A 64 3.00 18.69 -4.43
N GLN A 65 3.56 18.57 -3.24
CA GLN A 65 4.94 18.94 -2.96
C GLN A 65 5.92 18.14 -3.84
N PHE A 66 5.70 16.85 -4.00
CA PHE A 66 6.51 16.02 -4.87
C PHE A 66 6.49 16.52 -6.31
N PHE A 67 5.32 16.81 -6.88
CA PHE A 67 5.22 17.32 -8.23
C PHE A 67 5.85 18.71 -8.38
N SER A 68 5.80 19.54 -7.35
CA SER A 68 6.53 20.79 -7.30
C SER A 68 8.04 20.58 -7.42
N TRP A 69 8.57 19.57 -6.72
CA TRP A 69 9.99 19.21 -6.83
C TRP A 69 10.35 18.69 -8.23
N VAL A 70 9.45 17.93 -8.86
CA VAL A 70 9.66 17.47 -10.24
C VAL A 70 9.81 18.66 -11.17
N SER A 71 9.02 19.71 -11.02
CA SER A 71 9.12 20.91 -11.85
C SER A 71 10.42 21.69 -11.63
N GLU A 72 11.06 21.55 -10.49
CA GLU A 72 12.38 22.17 -10.19
C GLU A 72 13.52 21.47 -10.92
N GLY A 73 13.31 20.26 -11.45
CA GLY A 73 14.33 19.49 -12.16
C GLY A 73 15.39 18.90 -11.25
N SER A 74 16.63 18.79 -11.76
CA SER A 74 17.72 18.09 -11.07
C SER A 74 18.06 18.63 -9.68
N ALA A 75 17.77 19.89 -9.41
CA ALA A 75 18.00 20.51 -8.08
C ALA A 75 17.21 19.81 -6.97
N SER A 76 16.14 19.10 -7.31
CA SER A 76 15.27 18.41 -6.34
C SER A 76 15.52 16.89 -6.28
N PHE A 77 16.47 16.35 -7.01
CA PHE A 77 16.71 14.89 -7.05
C PHE A 77 16.93 14.29 -5.65
N GLU A 78 17.70 14.94 -4.81
CA GLU A 78 17.98 14.47 -3.44
C GLU A 78 16.69 14.41 -2.61
N LYS A 79 15.90 15.47 -2.65
CA LYS A 79 14.61 15.53 -1.93
C LYS A 79 13.65 14.44 -2.40
N ARG A 80 13.58 14.20 -3.71
CA ARG A 80 12.73 13.17 -4.29
C ARG A 80 13.17 11.77 -3.86
N LYS A 81 14.48 11.52 -3.86
CA LYS A 81 15.04 10.25 -3.40
C LYS A 81 14.75 10.02 -1.92
N GLU A 82 14.97 11.03 -1.08
CA GLU A 82 14.69 10.96 0.37
C GLU A 82 13.23 10.63 0.65
N LEU A 83 12.30 11.20 -0.12
CA LEU A 83 10.89 10.90 0.02
C LEU A 83 10.60 9.42 -0.23
N PHE A 84 11.14 8.86 -1.31
CA PHE A 84 10.95 7.45 -1.62
C PHE A 84 11.60 6.53 -0.59
N GLU A 85 12.80 6.88 -0.11
CA GLU A 85 13.46 6.11 0.95
C GLU A 85 12.65 6.09 2.23
N ALA A 86 12.08 7.23 2.63
CA ALA A 86 11.23 7.31 3.82
C ALA A 86 9.95 6.50 3.64
N ARG A 87 9.34 6.53 2.45
CA ARG A 87 8.14 5.72 2.18
C ARG A 87 8.44 4.23 2.15
N LYS A 88 9.56 3.86 1.60
CA LYS A 88 10.04 2.47 1.60
C LYS A 88 10.17 1.94 3.03
N GLU A 89 10.84 2.69 3.91
CA GLU A 89 11.00 2.31 5.32
C GLU A 89 9.65 2.16 6.03
N ALA A 90 8.72 3.08 5.79
CA ALA A 90 7.38 3.04 6.37
C ALA A 90 6.61 1.80 5.92
N VAL A 91 6.68 1.46 4.63
CA VAL A 91 6.02 0.27 4.07
C VAL A 91 6.66 -1.01 4.61
N GLU A 92 8.00 -1.06 4.71
CA GLU A 92 8.70 -2.21 5.29
C GLU A 92 8.27 -2.47 6.74
N ALA A 93 8.11 -1.42 7.54
CA ALA A 93 7.62 -1.52 8.91
C ALA A 93 6.18 -2.04 8.96
N GLU A 94 5.33 -1.57 8.04
CA GLU A 94 3.95 -2.02 7.92
C GLU A 94 3.85 -3.50 7.51
N ILE A 95 4.67 -3.92 6.55
CA ILE A 95 4.76 -5.33 6.13
C ILE A 95 5.15 -6.20 7.33
N LYS A 96 6.17 -5.79 8.09
CA LYS A 96 6.61 -6.52 9.28
C LYS A 96 5.48 -6.66 10.30
N SER A 97 4.77 -5.57 10.57
CA SER A 97 3.63 -5.58 11.49
C SER A 97 2.53 -6.52 11.01
N LEU A 98 2.22 -6.50 9.71
CA LEU A 98 1.22 -7.38 9.13
C LEU A 98 1.67 -8.85 9.15
N GLN A 99 2.94 -9.13 8.96
CA GLN A 99 3.48 -10.50 9.06
C GLN A 99 3.34 -11.04 10.47
N GLU A 100 3.58 -10.22 11.49
CA GLU A 100 3.37 -10.60 12.89
C GLU A 100 1.90 -10.91 13.18
N THR A 101 1.01 -10.08 12.66
CA THR A 101 -0.44 -10.29 12.75
C THR A 101 -0.85 -11.58 12.05
N LEU A 102 -0.34 -11.82 10.85
CA LEU A 102 -0.62 -13.05 10.10
C LEU A 102 -0.18 -14.29 10.87
N SER A 103 1.01 -14.24 11.47
CA SER A 103 1.51 -15.35 12.30
C SER A 103 0.57 -15.66 13.47
N LEU A 104 0.02 -14.63 14.12
CA LEU A 104 -0.94 -14.83 15.19
C LEU A 104 -2.23 -15.46 14.69
N LEU A 105 -2.74 -14.99 13.54
CA LEU A 105 -3.95 -15.53 12.94
C LEU A 105 -3.77 -16.99 12.53
N GLU A 106 -2.64 -17.32 11.93
CA GLU A 106 -2.30 -18.71 11.56
C GLU A 106 -2.20 -19.61 12.80
N PHE A 107 -1.57 -19.08 13.88
CA PHE A 107 -1.52 -19.79 15.15
C PHE A 107 -2.94 -20.06 15.68
N LYS A 108 -3.82 -19.07 15.66
CA LYS A 108 -5.21 -19.22 16.13
C LYS A 108 -6.03 -20.18 15.26
N CYS A 109 -5.79 -20.22 13.96
CA CYS A 109 -6.42 -21.21 13.09
C CYS A 109 -6.02 -22.63 13.49
N TRP A 110 -4.74 -22.86 13.73
CA TRP A 110 -4.26 -24.15 14.24
C TRP A 110 -4.83 -24.44 15.62
N TYR A 111 -4.81 -23.44 16.50
CA TYR A 111 -5.28 -23.56 17.89
C TYR A 111 -6.72 -24.10 17.94
N TYR A 112 -7.60 -23.50 17.18
CA TYR A 112 -9.01 -23.91 17.21
C TYR A 112 -9.28 -25.19 16.43
N SER A 113 -8.54 -25.47 15.36
CA SER A 113 -8.61 -26.77 14.68
C SER A 113 -8.21 -27.90 15.65
N LYS A 114 -7.13 -27.69 16.38
CA LYS A 114 -6.64 -28.66 17.37
C LYS A 114 -7.62 -28.80 18.55
N SER A 115 -8.16 -27.68 19.02
CA SER A 115 -9.16 -27.69 20.10
C SER A 115 -10.42 -28.46 19.73
N MET A 116 -10.87 -28.32 18.47
CA MET A 116 -12.01 -29.09 17.96
C MET A 116 -11.69 -30.59 17.90
N GLU A 117 -10.50 -30.94 17.45
CA GLU A 117 -10.03 -32.32 17.39
C GLU A 117 -9.93 -32.95 18.77
N ASP A 118 -9.37 -32.22 19.75
CA ASP A 118 -9.19 -32.70 21.12
C ASP A 118 -10.48 -32.62 21.97
N GLY A 119 -11.43 -31.82 21.57
CA GLY A 119 -12.63 -31.52 22.35
C GLY A 119 -12.40 -30.62 23.56
N THR A 120 -11.18 -30.07 23.71
CA THR A 120 -10.77 -29.21 24.81
C THR A 120 -9.56 -28.37 24.41
N GLU A 121 -9.35 -27.25 25.08
CA GLU A 121 -8.15 -26.40 24.93
C GLU A 121 -7.04 -26.77 25.91
N GLU A 122 -7.30 -27.66 26.85
CA GLU A 122 -6.35 -27.96 27.97
C GLU A 122 -5.00 -28.46 27.49
N TYR A 123 -4.98 -29.32 26.45
CA TYR A 123 -3.72 -29.86 25.93
C TYR A 123 -2.84 -28.78 25.32
N ILE A 124 -3.44 -27.84 24.60
CA ILE A 124 -2.69 -26.72 23.99
C ILE A 124 -2.19 -25.77 25.08
N GLN A 125 -3.04 -25.44 26.04
CA GLN A 125 -2.67 -24.56 27.14
C GLN A 125 -1.52 -25.13 27.96
N ALA A 126 -1.45 -26.44 28.12
CA ALA A 126 -0.33 -27.11 28.79
C ALA A 126 0.98 -27.01 27.98
N MET A 127 0.93 -26.80 26.67
CA MET A 127 2.11 -26.63 25.83
C MET A 127 2.61 -25.20 25.75
N LEU A 128 1.81 -24.23 26.15
CA LEU A 128 2.22 -22.83 26.15
C LEU A 128 3.18 -22.52 27.28
N PRO A 129 4.15 -21.62 27.09
CA PRO A 129 4.42 -20.86 25.86
C PRO A 129 5.47 -21.48 24.94
N ASP A 130 6.17 -22.56 25.33
CA ASP A 130 7.39 -23.00 24.66
C ASP A 130 7.45 -24.50 24.31
N LYS A 131 6.33 -25.21 24.42
CA LYS A 131 6.25 -26.64 24.16
C LYS A 131 5.33 -27.02 23.00
N LEU A 132 5.08 -26.06 22.12
CA LEU A 132 4.26 -26.30 20.92
C LEU A 132 5.04 -27.09 19.86
N PRO A 133 4.36 -27.74 18.90
CA PRO A 133 5.04 -28.31 17.73
C PRO A 133 5.93 -27.26 17.06
N SER A 134 7.07 -27.67 16.50
CA SER A 134 8.12 -26.72 16.07
C SER A 134 7.65 -25.68 15.04
N ASP A 135 6.81 -26.07 14.08
CA ASP A 135 6.25 -25.17 13.07
C ASP A 135 5.26 -24.18 13.70
N ILE A 136 4.46 -24.62 14.65
CA ILE A 136 3.48 -23.81 15.36
C ILE A 136 4.18 -22.90 16.37
N GLN A 137 5.26 -23.39 17.01
CA GLN A 137 6.08 -22.59 17.92
C GLN A 137 6.66 -21.37 17.23
N LYS A 138 7.06 -21.50 15.96
CA LYS A 138 7.56 -20.35 15.17
C LYS A 138 6.48 -19.28 14.99
N LEU A 139 5.24 -19.68 14.73
CA LEU A 139 4.12 -18.76 14.60
C LEU A 139 3.85 -18.02 15.90
N TYR A 140 3.84 -18.76 17.00
CA TYR A 140 3.65 -18.21 18.35
C TYR A 140 4.73 -17.20 18.69
N ASP A 141 6.00 -17.58 18.53
CA ASP A 141 7.15 -16.71 18.85
C ASP A 141 7.19 -15.46 17.98
N ALA A 142 6.86 -15.57 16.69
CA ALA A 142 6.83 -14.44 15.77
C ALA A 142 5.77 -13.41 16.15
N SER A 143 4.67 -13.85 16.77
CA SER A 143 3.53 -13.00 17.11
C SER A 143 3.52 -12.51 18.57
N HIS A 144 4.43 -13.03 19.41
CA HIS A 144 4.48 -12.70 20.85
C HIS A 144 5.82 -12.08 21.26
N LYS A 145 6.37 -11.26 20.40
CA LYS A 145 7.62 -10.51 20.66
C LYS A 145 7.41 -9.37 21.63
#